data_263ef85370fd666a587e22aa4370a83c
#
_entry.id   263ef85370fd666a587e22aa4370a83c
#
_cell.length_a   1.000
_cell.length_b   1.000
_cell.length_c   1.000
_cell.angle_alpha   90.00
_cell.angle_beta   90.00
_cell.angle_gamma   90.00
#
_symmetry.space_group_name_H-M   'P 1'
#
loop_
_entity.id
_entity.type
_entity.pdbx_description
1 polymer ?
#
loop_
_entity_poly.entity_id
_entity_poly.type
_entity_poly.pdbx_seq_one_letter_code
_entity_poly.pdbx_strand_id
1 'polypeptide(L)'
;MDFRVIENGMKRITNSYGNGHNGVDLGFFKGEGDIPIYSNCVGVVYEVVDGLDNNTRSSGSKSWGNYVYIRHPNGMFSRYAHLKKGILVRKGDNVNAETVLGYMGDSGRAYGKHLHFEVSTGYSSRKRINPTSFLTKAIYDQDTYMYDLPKLRLGIWGWKRGDRDKNVGLIQRFLNWSMNSNLAVDNSFGRKTERVVLAYQKRFGLKEDGKFGPACLKMAKSLII
;
A
#
# COMPACT_ATOMS: atom_id res chain seq x y z
N MET A 1 14.76 -11.85 -13.39
CA MET A 1 13.32 -11.56 -13.14
C MET A 1 13.31 -10.40 -12.14
N ASP A 2 12.77 -9.26 -12.53
CA ASP A 2 12.81 -8.06 -11.70
C ASP A 2 11.61 -8.07 -10.74
N PHE A 3 11.89 -8.05 -9.45
CA PHE A 3 10.86 -7.97 -8.42
C PHE A 3 10.59 -6.52 -8.09
N ARG A 4 9.34 -6.10 -8.16
CA ARG A 4 8.92 -4.71 -7.88
C ARG A 4 9.28 -4.22 -6.48
N VAL A 5 9.45 -5.12 -5.53
CA VAL A 5 9.72 -4.79 -4.12
C VAL A 5 11.20 -4.69 -3.78
N ILE A 6 12.09 -4.98 -4.72
CA ILE A 6 13.55 -4.93 -4.58
C ILE A 6 14.13 -4.28 -5.83
N GLU A 7 15.24 -3.57 -5.68
CA GLU A 7 15.96 -2.96 -6.79
C GLU A 7 16.40 -4.00 -7.83
N ASN A 8 16.47 -3.57 -9.12
CA ASN A 8 16.85 -4.40 -10.25
C ASN A 8 18.19 -5.13 -10.01
N GLY A 9 18.26 -6.36 -10.40
CA GLY A 9 19.45 -7.18 -10.34
C GLY A 9 19.36 -8.31 -9.29
N MET A 10 18.43 -8.26 -8.30
CA MET A 10 18.41 -9.13 -7.13
C MET A 10 17.28 -10.13 -7.16
N LYS A 11 17.65 -11.60 -7.10
CA LYS A 11 16.69 -12.17 -7.34
C LYS A 11 16.45 -13.63 -7.30
N ARG A 12 16.37 -14.19 -6.14
CA ARG A 12 15.86 -15.53 -5.96
C ARG A 12 14.84 -15.58 -4.82
N ILE A 13 13.82 -16.37 -5.00
CA ILE A 13 12.98 -16.83 -3.91
C ILE A 13 13.81 -17.86 -3.13
N THR A 14 14.07 -17.56 -1.86
CA THR A 14 14.81 -18.47 -0.96
C THR A 14 13.87 -19.36 -0.18
N ASN A 15 12.61 -18.93 0.04
CA ASN A 15 11.57 -19.72 0.65
C ASN A 15 10.21 -19.35 0.04
N SER A 16 9.46 -20.33 -0.39
CA SER A 16 8.17 -20.15 -1.06
C SER A 16 7.02 -20.11 -0.07
N TYR A 17 5.89 -19.54 -0.51
CA TYR A 17 4.63 -19.58 0.22
C TYR A 17 4.12 -21.02 0.35
N GLY A 18 3.58 -21.37 1.53
CA GLY A 18 3.04 -22.71 1.83
C GLY A 18 3.83 -23.44 2.92
N ASN A 19 3.42 -24.62 3.28
CA ASN A 19 4.08 -25.45 4.31
C ASN A 19 4.33 -24.71 5.63
N GLY A 20 3.35 -23.90 6.07
CA GLY A 20 3.46 -23.08 7.29
C GLY A 20 4.16 -21.73 7.08
N HIS A 21 4.68 -21.43 5.88
CA HIS A 21 5.26 -20.14 5.52
C HIS A 21 4.21 -19.24 4.86
N ASN A 22 3.94 -18.09 5.48
CA ASN A 22 2.81 -17.21 5.14
C ASN A 22 3.16 -16.10 4.14
N GLY A 23 4.35 -16.10 3.60
CA GLY A 23 4.88 -15.14 2.63
C GLY A 23 5.82 -15.78 1.65
N VAL A 24 6.62 -14.98 0.99
CA VAL A 24 7.80 -15.41 0.23
C VAL A 24 9.02 -14.71 0.77
N ASP A 25 10.14 -15.43 0.85
CA ASP A 25 11.42 -14.85 1.22
C ASP A 25 12.26 -14.60 -0.03
N LEU A 26 12.72 -13.35 -0.17
CA LEU A 26 13.57 -12.90 -1.27
C LEU A 26 14.98 -12.67 -0.74
N GLY A 27 15.90 -13.53 -1.13
CA GLY A 27 17.30 -13.44 -0.76
C GLY A 27 18.11 -12.61 -1.75
N PHE A 28 19.34 -12.30 -1.35
CA PHE A 28 20.31 -11.54 -2.11
C PHE A 28 21.60 -12.35 -2.33
N PHE A 29 22.50 -11.86 -3.18
CA PHE A 29 23.82 -12.42 -3.31
C PHE A 29 24.75 -11.88 -2.20
N LYS A 30 25.63 -12.77 -1.69
CA LYS A 30 26.57 -12.43 -0.63
C LYS A 30 27.51 -11.29 -1.09
N GLY A 31 27.67 -10.28 -0.23
CA GLY A 31 28.59 -9.15 -0.49
C GLY A 31 27.92 -7.85 -0.93
N GLU A 32 26.60 -7.85 -1.15
CA GLU A 32 25.89 -6.62 -1.47
C GLU A 32 25.61 -5.77 -0.22
N GLY A 33 25.71 -4.45 -0.37
CA GLY A 33 25.51 -3.47 0.69
C GLY A 33 24.06 -3.35 1.18
N ASP A 34 23.59 -2.13 1.40
CA ASP A 34 22.22 -1.84 1.77
C ASP A 34 21.32 -1.95 0.54
N ILE A 35 20.33 -2.83 0.59
CA ILE A 35 19.42 -3.14 -0.48
C ILE A 35 18.11 -2.43 -0.20
N PRO A 36 17.71 -1.44 -1.01
CA PRO A 36 16.47 -0.73 -0.81
C PRO A 36 15.26 -1.65 -1.08
N ILE A 37 14.26 -1.53 -0.23
CA ILE A 37 12.98 -2.20 -0.34
C ILE A 37 11.92 -1.17 -0.68
N TYR A 38 11.21 -1.40 -1.77
CA TYR A 38 10.20 -0.51 -2.31
C TYR A 38 8.79 -1.00 -1.98
N SER A 39 7.83 -0.07 -1.96
CA SER A 39 6.43 -0.47 -1.99
C SER A 39 6.11 -1.17 -3.31
N ASN A 40 5.30 -2.22 -3.27
CA ASN A 40 4.86 -2.92 -4.49
C ASN A 40 4.08 -1.99 -5.44
N CYS A 41 3.27 -1.11 -4.88
CA CYS A 41 2.46 -0.13 -5.61
C CYS A 41 1.95 0.96 -4.65
N VAL A 42 1.03 1.79 -5.12
CA VAL A 42 0.38 2.82 -4.28
C VAL A 42 -0.33 2.22 -3.08
N GLY A 43 -0.28 2.94 -1.98
CA GLY A 43 -0.94 2.58 -0.73
C GLY A 43 -0.72 3.62 0.35
N VAL A 44 -1.26 3.33 1.53
CA VAL A 44 -1.03 4.11 2.74
C VAL A 44 -0.35 3.21 3.76
N VAL A 45 0.71 3.71 4.36
CA VAL A 45 1.40 3.01 5.45
C VAL A 45 0.43 2.85 6.62
N TYR A 46 0.02 1.62 6.87
CA TYR A 46 -0.95 1.29 7.91
C TYR A 46 -0.29 1.09 9.27
N GLU A 47 0.87 0.47 9.28
CA GLU A 47 1.64 0.16 10.49
C GLU A 47 3.13 0.12 10.18
N VAL A 48 3.94 0.61 11.12
CA VAL A 48 5.41 0.53 11.12
C VAL A 48 5.84 0.00 12.47
N VAL A 49 6.72 -1.00 12.46
CA VAL A 49 7.47 -1.45 13.62
C VAL A 49 8.96 -1.31 13.30
N ASP A 50 9.68 -0.57 14.13
CA ASP A 50 11.09 -0.27 13.95
C ASP A 50 11.83 -0.35 15.30
N GLY A 51 13.15 -0.28 15.27
CA GLY A 51 14.01 -0.18 16.44
C GLY A 51 14.73 -1.48 16.82
N LEU A 52 14.41 -2.62 16.22
CA LEU A 52 15.16 -3.86 16.41
C LEU A 52 16.44 -3.85 15.58
N ASP A 53 17.54 -4.19 16.22
CA ASP A 53 18.80 -4.39 15.52
C ASP A 53 18.76 -5.67 14.67
N ASN A 54 19.65 -5.78 13.70
CA ASN A 54 19.83 -6.99 12.91
C ASN A 54 20.26 -8.18 13.79
N ASN A 55 20.00 -9.39 13.31
CA ASN A 55 20.41 -10.64 13.97
C ASN A 55 19.82 -10.85 15.39
N THR A 56 18.64 -10.27 15.65
CA THR A 56 17.98 -10.36 16.97
C THR A 56 17.40 -11.73 17.29
N ARG A 57 17.10 -12.56 16.28
CA ARG A 57 16.48 -13.90 16.38
C ARG A 57 15.27 -13.94 17.32
N SER A 58 14.46 -12.89 17.26
CA SER A 58 13.29 -12.72 18.12
C SER A 58 12.16 -13.71 17.77
N SER A 59 11.30 -14.02 18.74
CA SER A 59 10.17 -14.94 18.59
C SER A 59 8.83 -14.27 18.92
N GLY A 60 7.73 -14.98 18.69
CA GLY A 60 6.38 -14.50 19.01
C GLY A 60 5.99 -13.28 18.18
N SER A 61 5.44 -12.27 18.83
CA SER A 61 5.00 -11.03 18.18
C SER A 61 6.12 -10.23 17.51
N LYS A 62 7.37 -10.45 17.92
CA LYS A 62 8.56 -9.81 17.34
C LYS A 62 9.21 -10.63 16.22
N SER A 63 8.61 -11.74 15.81
CA SER A 63 9.19 -12.62 14.77
C SER A 63 9.39 -11.94 13.42
N TRP A 64 8.54 -10.99 13.04
CA TRP A 64 8.71 -10.20 11.78
C TRP A 64 9.83 -9.16 11.85
N GLY A 65 10.40 -8.89 13.04
CA GLY A 65 11.41 -7.85 13.20
C GLY A 65 10.85 -6.46 12.91
N ASN A 66 11.66 -5.63 12.26
CA ASN A 66 11.22 -4.34 11.74
C ASN A 66 10.40 -4.59 10.46
N TYR A 67 9.25 -3.94 10.35
CA TYR A 67 8.40 -4.10 9.17
C TYR A 67 7.57 -2.87 8.85
N VAL A 68 7.18 -2.78 7.59
CA VAL A 68 6.17 -1.85 7.09
C VAL A 68 4.96 -2.68 6.63
N TYR A 69 3.77 -2.26 7.03
CA TYR A 69 2.52 -2.85 6.59
C TYR A 69 1.71 -1.79 5.86
N ILE A 70 1.40 -2.03 4.59
CA ILE A 70 0.77 -1.08 3.68
C ILE A 70 -0.64 -1.56 3.36
N ARG A 71 -1.59 -0.64 3.39
CA ARG A 71 -2.95 -0.83 2.89
C ARG A 71 -3.07 -0.23 1.50
N HIS A 72 -3.54 -1.04 0.56
CA HIS A 72 -3.78 -0.66 -0.83
C HIS A 72 -5.23 -0.24 -1.06
N PRO A 73 -5.51 0.56 -2.12
CA PRO A 73 -6.86 1.08 -2.40
C PRO A 73 -7.93 0.02 -2.61
N ASN A 74 -7.56 -1.18 -3.07
CA ASN A 74 -8.46 -2.32 -3.25
C ASN A 74 -8.78 -3.08 -1.94
N GLY A 75 -8.31 -2.57 -0.78
CA GLY A 75 -8.50 -3.20 0.52
C GLY A 75 -7.53 -4.34 0.84
N MET A 76 -6.62 -4.66 -0.08
CA MET A 76 -5.53 -5.60 0.18
C MET A 76 -4.43 -4.93 1.01
N PHE A 77 -3.59 -5.77 1.60
CA PHE A 77 -2.44 -5.33 2.37
C PHE A 77 -1.17 -6.04 1.92
N SER A 78 -0.03 -5.36 2.05
CA SER A 78 1.30 -5.95 1.91
C SER A 78 2.14 -5.70 3.14
N ARG A 79 2.97 -6.68 3.52
CA ARG A 79 3.95 -6.58 4.60
C ARG A 79 5.34 -6.82 4.07
N TYR A 80 6.25 -5.97 4.51
CA TYR A 80 7.68 -5.99 4.20
C TYR A 80 8.42 -6.14 5.52
N ALA A 81 8.90 -7.34 5.82
CA ALA A 81 9.46 -7.68 7.11
C ALA A 81 10.95 -8.01 7.08
N HIS A 82 11.56 -8.15 8.26
CA HIS A 82 12.98 -8.33 8.51
C HIS A 82 13.83 -7.15 8.02
N LEU A 83 13.26 -5.94 8.00
CA LEU A 83 13.96 -4.75 7.56
C LEU A 83 15.08 -4.38 8.56
N LYS A 84 16.10 -3.71 8.04
CA LYS A 84 17.11 -3.04 8.84
C LYS A 84 16.46 -1.93 9.67
N LYS A 85 16.98 -1.67 10.86
CA LYS A 85 16.60 -0.53 11.70
C LYS A 85 16.78 0.79 10.96
N GLY A 86 15.85 1.72 11.15
CA GLY A 86 15.80 2.99 10.44
C GLY A 86 14.87 2.95 9.22
N ILE A 87 13.61 2.56 9.44
CA ILE A 87 12.57 2.61 8.43
C ILE A 87 12.34 4.05 7.98
N LEU A 88 12.18 4.27 6.67
CA LEU A 88 12.16 5.59 6.05
C LEU A 88 10.75 6.21 5.94
N VAL A 89 9.72 5.46 6.27
CA VAL A 89 8.31 5.88 6.18
C VAL A 89 7.63 5.81 7.56
N ARG A 90 6.52 6.53 7.70
CA ARG A 90 5.74 6.59 8.93
C ARG A 90 4.29 6.18 8.67
N LYS A 91 3.59 5.73 9.70
CA LYS A 91 2.16 5.47 9.64
C LYS A 91 1.41 6.68 9.11
N GLY A 92 0.58 6.47 8.09
CA GLY A 92 -0.22 7.50 7.42
C GLY A 92 0.42 8.05 6.14
N ASP A 93 1.68 7.75 5.86
CA ASP A 93 2.34 8.20 4.63
C ASP A 93 1.71 7.53 3.40
N ASN A 94 1.53 8.31 2.34
CA ASN A 94 1.22 7.80 1.03
C ASN A 94 2.50 7.29 0.37
N VAL A 95 2.43 6.12 -0.23
CA VAL A 95 3.56 5.47 -0.90
C VAL A 95 3.17 5.00 -2.29
N ASN A 96 4.15 4.87 -3.16
CA ASN A 96 4.03 4.33 -4.51
C ASN A 96 5.20 3.37 -4.81
N ALA A 97 5.26 2.84 -6.03
CA ALA A 97 6.27 1.86 -6.42
C ALA A 97 7.73 2.41 -6.44
N GLU A 98 7.91 3.72 -6.33
CA GLU A 98 9.22 4.38 -6.26
C GLU A 98 9.61 4.73 -4.81
N THR A 99 8.68 4.54 -3.85
CA THR A 99 8.93 4.87 -2.45
C THR A 99 9.78 3.80 -1.80
N VAL A 100 10.97 4.18 -1.35
CA VAL A 100 11.83 3.33 -0.53
C VAL A 100 11.25 3.28 0.89
N LEU A 101 10.90 2.09 1.35
CA LEU A 101 10.34 1.85 2.69
C LEU A 101 11.43 1.75 3.77
N GLY A 102 12.58 1.24 3.40
CA GLY A 102 13.73 0.94 4.23
C GLY A 102 14.68 0.02 3.49
N TYR A 103 15.56 -0.61 4.23
CA TYR A 103 16.59 -1.50 3.66
C TYR A 103 16.40 -2.93 4.15
N MET A 104 16.76 -3.89 3.31
CA MET A 104 16.75 -5.30 3.67
C MET A 104 17.67 -5.57 4.85
N GLY A 105 17.16 -6.30 5.84
CA GLY A 105 17.90 -6.70 7.03
C GLY A 105 17.68 -8.17 7.39
N ASP A 106 17.91 -8.49 8.64
CA ASP A 106 17.67 -9.79 9.27
C ASP A 106 17.18 -9.62 10.72
N SER A 107 16.45 -8.54 10.99
CA SER A 107 15.81 -8.31 12.29
C SER A 107 14.67 -9.32 12.54
N GLY A 108 14.39 -9.60 13.80
CA GLY A 108 13.34 -10.58 14.16
C GLY A 108 13.83 -12.02 14.06
N ARG A 109 12.96 -12.94 13.61
CA ARG A 109 13.26 -14.36 13.42
C ARG A 109 13.79 -14.61 12.01
N ALA A 110 14.94 -14.06 11.70
CA ALA A 110 15.62 -14.26 10.44
C ALA A 110 16.96 -14.97 10.66
N TYR A 111 17.34 -15.84 9.73
CA TYR A 111 18.59 -16.60 9.76
C TYR A 111 19.60 -16.11 8.71
N GLY A 112 19.42 -14.89 8.25
CA GLY A 112 20.25 -14.21 7.27
C GLY A 112 19.44 -13.12 6.59
N LYS A 113 20.15 -12.22 5.91
CA LYS A 113 19.57 -11.04 5.27
C LYS A 113 18.62 -11.45 4.13
N HIS A 114 17.34 -11.12 4.27
CA HIS A 114 16.30 -11.37 3.26
C HIS A 114 15.09 -10.45 3.48
N LEU A 115 14.27 -10.27 2.45
CA LEU A 115 12.96 -9.67 2.60
C LEU A 115 11.92 -10.78 2.74
N HIS A 116 11.16 -10.77 3.84
CA HIS A 116 9.93 -11.54 3.95
C HIS A 116 8.75 -10.67 3.47
N PHE A 117 8.11 -11.11 2.38
CA PHE A 117 7.01 -10.38 1.74
C PHE A 117 5.71 -11.14 1.84
N GLU A 118 4.67 -10.50 2.41
CA GLU A 118 3.33 -11.06 2.54
C GLU A 118 2.31 -10.21 1.79
N VAL A 119 1.25 -10.86 1.30
CA VAL A 119 0.05 -10.21 0.77
C VAL A 119 -1.19 -10.81 1.45
N SER A 120 -2.17 -9.98 1.78
CA SER A 120 -3.43 -10.41 2.37
C SER A 120 -4.62 -9.63 1.82
N THR A 121 -5.79 -10.27 1.83
CA THR A 121 -7.07 -9.67 1.38
C THR A 121 -7.74 -8.83 2.47
N GLY A 122 -7.07 -8.56 3.58
CA GLY A 122 -7.53 -7.73 4.69
C GLY A 122 -6.57 -7.78 5.87
N TYR A 123 -6.82 -6.94 6.87
CA TYR A 123 -6.01 -6.87 8.09
C TYR A 123 -6.25 -8.11 8.98
N SER A 124 -5.67 -9.22 8.59
CA SER A 124 -5.70 -10.44 9.41
C SER A 124 -4.70 -11.46 8.88
N SER A 125 -4.02 -12.15 9.79
CA SER A 125 -3.13 -13.26 9.45
C SER A 125 -3.84 -14.41 8.71
N ARG A 126 -5.14 -14.58 8.95
CA ARG A 126 -5.97 -15.62 8.31
C ARG A 126 -6.33 -15.31 6.86
N LYS A 127 -6.07 -14.08 6.39
CA LYS A 127 -6.40 -13.62 5.04
C LYS A 127 -5.19 -13.54 4.11
N ARG A 128 -4.06 -14.15 4.51
CA ARG A 128 -2.86 -14.22 3.68
C ARG A 128 -3.10 -15.08 2.46
N ILE A 129 -2.56 -14.64 1.35
CA ILE A 129 -2.61 -15.33 0.05
C ILE A 129 -1.19 -15.46 -0.49
N ASN A 130 -1.02 -16.35 -1.46
CA ASN A 130 0.27 -16.55 -2.10
C ASN A 130 0.74 -15.24 -2.78
N PRO A 131 1.85 -14.63 -2.32
CA PRO A 131 2.30 -13.35 -2.85
C PRO A 131 3.13 -13.45 -4.14
N THR A 132 3.41 -14.66 -4.62
CA THR A 132 4.34 -14.88 -5.76
C THR A 132 3.95 -14.11 -7.01
N SER A 133 2.66 -14.05 -7.34
CA SER A 133 2.17 -13.29 -8.50
C SER A 133 2.40 -11.77 -8.37
N PHE A 134 2.51 -11.26 -7.15
CA PHE A 134 2.71 -9.84 -6.88
C PHE A 134 4.20 -9.44 -6.83
N LEU A 135 5.11 -10.35 -7.00
CA LEU A 135 6.53 -10.02 -7.09
C LEU A 135 6.84 -9.21 -8.34
N THR A 136 6.14 -9.49 -9.44
CA THR A 136 6.31 -8.81 -10.74
C THR A 136 5.09 -7.99 -11.16
N LYS A 137 3.99 -8.10 -10.41
CA LYS A 137 2.75 -7.34 -10.65
C LYS A 137 2.42 -6.47 -9.44
N ALA A 138 1.81 -5.32 -9.68
CA ALA A 138 1.25 -4.51 -8.61
C ALA A 138 0.09 -5.25 -7.92
N ILE A 139 0.01 -5.19 -6.60
CA ILE A 139 -1.14 -5.69 -5.80
C ILE A 139 -2.40 -4.93 -6.19
N TYR A 140 -2.21 -3.69 -6.54
CA TYR A 140 -3.20 -2.80 -7.09
C TYR A 140 -2.63 -2.19 -8.37
N ASP A 141 -3.26 -2.49 -9.50
CA ASP A 141 -2.86 -1.92 -10.77
C ASP A 141 -3.27 -0.45 -10.82
N GLN A 142 -2.30 0.41 -10.56
CA GLN A 142 -2.46 1.84 -10.58
C GLN A 142 -2.78 2.35 -11.98
N ASP A 143 -2.23 1.70 -13.00
CA ASP A 143 -2.39 2.14 -14.38
C ASP A 143 -3.86 2.06 -14.82
N THR A 144 -4.56 1.00 -14.44
CA THR A 144 -6.00 0.89 -14.70
C THR A 144 -6.81 1.96 -13.96
N TYR A 145 -6.28 2.50 -12.84
CA TYR A 145 -7.00 3.35 -11.92
C TYR A 145 -6.71 4.83 -12.07
N MET A 146 -5.44 5.16 -12.24
CA MET A 146 -4.95 6.51 -12.43
C MET A 146 -5.30 7.05 -13.81
N TYR A 147 -5.37 6.17 -14.83
CA TYR A 147 -5.86 6.52 -16.17
C TYR A 147 -7.38 6.73 -16.20
N ASP A 148 -8.14 6.19 -15.24
CA ASP A 148 -9.59 6.36 -15.20
C ASP A 148 -10.02 7.59 -14.38
N LEU A 149 -9.27 8.03 -13.37
CA LEU A 149 -9.58 9.27 -12.65
C LEU A 149 -9.53 10.51 -13.57
N PRO A 150 -8.56 10.66 -14.49
CA PRO A 150 -8.61 11.70 -15.54
C PRO A 150 -9.80 11.55 -16.50
N LYS A 151 -10.32 10.34 -16.69
CA LYS A 151 -11.53 10.04 -17.47
C LYS A 151 -12.82 10.24 -16.67
N LEU A 152 -12.70 10.55 -15.37
CA LEU A 152 -13.84 10.87 -14.52
C LEU A 152 -14.63 12.01 -15.17
N ARG A 153 -15.80 11.70 -15.66
CA ARG A 153 -16.73 12.71 -16.13
C ARG A 153 -17.46 13.28 -14.93
N LEU A 154 -17.13 14.50 -14.59
CA LEU A 154 -17.94 15.25 -13.63
C LEU A 154 -19.23 15.62 -14.33
N GLY A 155 -20.36 15.31 -13.71
CA GLY A 155 -21.61 16.00 -14.03
C GLY A 155 -21.42 17.52 -13.82
N ILE A 156 -22.29 18.34 -14.37
CA ILE A 156 -22.22 19.82 -14.32
C ILE A 156 -21.96 20.34 -12.90
N TRP A 157 -22.42 19.61 -11.89
CA TRP A 157 -22.32 20.00 -10.48
C TRP A 157 -21.39 19.12 -9.63
N GLY A 158 -20.65 18.19 -10.25
CA GLY A 158 -19.90 17.15 -9.54
C GLY A 158 -20.79 16.04 -8.99
N TRP A 159 -20.17 15.08 -8.29
CA TRP A 159 -20.85 13.95 -7.64
C TRP A 159 -21.20 14.27 -6.20
N LYS A 160 -22.40 13.96 -5.77
CA LYS A 160 -22.96 14.29 -4.46
C LYS A 160 -23.80 13.15 -3.89
N ARG A 161 -24.19 13.28 -2.64
CA ARG A 161 -25.04 12.32 -1.96
C ARG A 161 -26.34 12.07 -2.75
N GLY A 162 -26.66 10.79 -2.89
CA GLY A 162 -27.79 10.28 -3.67
C GLY A 162 -27.40 9.77 -5.06
N ASP A 163 -26.28 10.20 -5.61
CA ASP A 163 -25.83 9.79 -6.92
C ASP A 163 -25.37 8.34 -6.92
N ARG A 164 -25.63 7.64 -8.03
CA ARG A 164 -25.18 6.27 -8.27
C ARG A 164 -24.62 6.16 -9.68
N ASP A 165 -23.32 5.84 -9.77
CA ASP A 165 -22.62 5.68 -11.04
C ASP A 165 -21.25 5.02 -10.81
N LYS A 166 -20.71 4.37 -11.86
CA LYS A 166 -19.35 3.83 -11.84
C LYS A 166 -18.27 4.88 -11.48
N ASN A 167 -18.50 6.15 -11.83
CA ASN A 167 -17.62 7.24 -11.46
C ASN A 167 -17.61 7.48 -9.95
N VAL A 168 -18.71 7.23 -9.25
CA VAL A 168 -18.74 7.26 -7.78
C VAL A 168 -17.83 6.19 -7.19
N GLY A 169 -17.81 5.01 -7.78
CA GLY A 169 -16.87 3.96 -7.40
C GLY A 169 -15.41 4.37 -7.59
N LEU A 170 -15.09 5.11 -8.65
CA LEU A 170 -13.77 5.70 -8.86
C LEU A 170 -13.42 6.68 -7.73
N ILE A 171 -14.33 7.57 -7.39
CA ILE A 171 -14.17 8.51 -6.29
C ILE A 171 -13.98 7.79 -4.94
N GLN A 172 -14.80 6.79 -4.65
CA GLN A 172 -14.71 6.03 -3.40
C GLN A 172 -13.34 5.37 -3.23
N ARG A 173 -12.83 4.80 -4.28
CA ARG A 173 -11.49 4.19 -4.27
C ARG A 173 -10.42 5.26 -4.08
N PHE A 174 -10.44 6.36 -4.85
CA PHE A 174 -9.51 7.48 -4.68
C PHE A 174 -9.53 8.00 -3.23
N LEU A 175 -10.71 8.17 -2.63
CA LEU A 175 -10.85 8.61 -1.23
C LEU A 175 -10.30 7.56 -0.26
N ASN A 176 -10.48 6.28 -0.54
CA ASN A 176 -9.87 5.22 0.27
C ASN A 176 -8.34 5.31 0.27
N TRP A 177 -7.76 5.64 -0.87
CA TRP A 177 -6.34 5.85 -0.99
C TRP A 177 -5.89 7.17 -0.33
N SER A 178 -6.44 8.31 -0.76
CA SER A 178 -5.93 9.64 -0.38
C SER A 178 -6.25 10.01 1.07
N MET A 179 -7.32 9.46 1.65
CA MET A 179 -7.81 9.76 2.99
C MET A 179 -7.68 8.59 3.97
N ASN A 180 -7.07 7.48 3.54
CA ASN A 180 -7.03 6.25 4.34
C ASN A 180 -8.42 5.85 4.88
N SER A 181 -9.46 6.06 4.06
CA SER A 181 -10.84 5.75 4.43
C SER A 181 -11.15 4.27 4.15
N ASN A 182 -12.28 3.78 4.64
CA ASN A 182 -12.73 2.41 4.43
C ASN A 182 -14.13 2.39 3.80
N LEU A 183 -14.30 3.13 2.72
CA LEU A 183 -15.55 3.14 1.97
C LEU A 183 -15.74 1.81 1.24
N ALA A 184 -16.96 1.28 1.28
CA ALA A 184 -17.38 0.28 0.32
C ALA A 184 -17.35 0.90 -1.09
N VAL A 185 -16.75 0.20 -2.05
CA VAL A 185 -16.76 0.64 -3.45
C VAL A 185 -18.02 0.04 -4.11
N ASP A 186 -19.14 0.67 -3.82
CA ASP A 186 -20.50 0.21 -4.20
C ASP A 186 -21.16 1.07 -5.28
N ASN A 187 -20.39 2.01 -5.85
CA ASN A 187 -20.85 2.98 -6.84
C ASN A 187 -22.00 3.91 -6.34
N SER A 188 -22.21 3.99 -5.03
CA SER A 188 -23.24 4.79 -4.41
C SER A 188 -22.66 5.91 -3.55
N PHE A 189 -22.97 7.16 -3.85
CA PHE A 189 -22.53 8.31 -3.06
C PHE A 189 -23.42 8.45 -1.82
N GLY A 190 -23.18 7.61 -0.83
CA GLY A 190 -23.91 7.61 0.44
C GLY A 190 -23.37 8.61 1.47
N ARG A 191 -23.96 8.62 2.67
CA ARG A 191 -23.51 9.46 3.81
C ARG A 191 -22.04 9.24 4.16
N LYS A 192 -21.54 8.01 4.06
CA LYS A 192 -20.15 7.70 4.37
C LYS A 192 -19.21 8.34 3.34
N THR A 193 -19.54 8.27 2.05
CA THR A 193 -18.80 8.90 0.97
C THR A 193 -18.78 10.42 1.13
N GLU A 194 -19.94 11.05 1.36
CA GLU A 194 -20.06 12.48 1.61
C GLU A 194 -19.17 12.95 2.78
N ARG A 195 -19.19 12.23 3.90
CA ARG A 195 -18.35 12.55 5.07
C ARG A 195 -16.85 12.52 4.74
N VAL A 196 -16.42 11.55 3.95
CA VAL A 196 -15.01 11.45 3.55
C VAL A 196 -14.66 12.54 2.54
N VAL A 197 -15.59 12.94 1.65
CA VAL A 197 -15.39 14.09 0.75
C VAL A 197 -15.24 15.38 1.54
N LEU A 198 -16.06 15.63 2.55
CA LEU A 198 -15.92 16.79 3.44
C LEU A 198 -14.56 16.81 4.14
N ALA A 199 -14.10 15.66 4.66
CA ALA A 199 -12.79 15.54 5.28
C ALA A 199 -11.65 15.79 4.25
N TYR A 200 -11.81 15.31 3.02
CA TYR A 200 -10.89 15.57 1.91
C TYR A 200 -10.83 17.06 1.59
N GLN A 201 -11.98 17.71 1.43
CA GLN A 201 -12.08 19.13 1.15
C GLN A 201 -11.40 19.97 2.24
N LYS A 202 -11.67 19.65 3.50
CA LYS A 202 -11.03 20.31 4.66
C LYS A 202 -9.52 20.14 4.65
N ARG A 203 -9.02 18.90 4.43
CA ARG A 203 -7.58 18.60 4.42
C ARG A 203 -6.82 19.42 3.38
N PHE A 204 -7.44 19.65 2.23
CA PHE A 204 -6.80 20.32 1.09
C PHE A 204 -7.26 21.78 0.89
N GLY A 205 -7.92 22.38 1.89
CA GLY A 205 -8.34 23.78 1.84
C GLY A 205 -9.36 24.09 0.74
N LEU A 206 -10.19 23.12 0.37
CA LEU A 206 -11.25 23.28 -0.62
C LEU A 206 -12.55 23.69 0.07
N LYS A 207 -13.52 24.20 -0.71
CA LYS A 207 -14.86 24.47 -0.19
C LYS A 207 -15.51 23.18 0.31
N GLU A 208 -15.89 23.16 1.59
CA GLU A 208 -16.50 22.02 2.28
C GLU A 208 -18.00 21.93 1.96
N ASP A 209 -18.38 21.51 0.75
CA ASP A 209 -19.77 21.37 0.30
C ASP A 209 -20.23 19.90 0.17
N GLY A 210 -19.36 18.95 0.49
CA GLY A 210 -19.62 17.53 0.42
C GLY A 210 -19.76 16.97 -0.99
N LYS A 211 -19.45 17.75 -2.04
CA LYS A 211 -19.52 17.35 -3.43
C LYS A 211 -18.13 17.09 -3.99
N PHE A 212 -17.94 16.00 -4.71
CA PHE A 212 -16.71 15.76 -5.43
C PHE A 212 -16.78 16.44 -6.80
N GLY A 213 -16.48 17.74 -6.80
CA GLY A 213 -16.56 18.62 -7.98
C GLY A 213 -15.21 18.89 -8.66
N PRO A 214 -15.16 19.88 -9.59
CA PRO A 214 -13.95 20.22 -10.36
C PRO A 214 -12.74 20.53 -9.48
N ALA A 215 -12.93 21.25 -8.37
CA ALA A 215 -11.84 21.57 -7.44
C ALA A 215 -11.26 20.32 -6.78
N CYS A 216 -12.14 19.38 -6.34
CA CYS A 216 -11.70 18.09 -5.81
C CYS A 216 -10.94 17.28 -6.85
N LEU A 217 -11.44 17.23 -8.10
CA LEU A 217 -10.78 16.50 -9.17
C LEU A 217 -9.42 17.13 -9.55
N LYS A 218 -9.32 18.46 -9.60
CA LYS A 218 -8.06 19.15 -9.86
C LYS A 218 -7.02 18.81 -8.79
N MET A 219 -7.40 18.87 -7.52
CA MET A 219 -6.54 18.47 -6.39
C MET A 219 -6.19 16.99 -6.47
N ALA A 220 -7.16 16.11 -6.76
CA ALA A 220 -6.93 14.69 -6.90
C ALA A 220 -5.87 14.39 -7.97
N LYS A 221 -5.94 15.07 -9.13
CA LYS A 221 -4.94 14.91 -10.20
C LYS A 221 -3.54 15.34 -9.77
N SER A 222 -3.40 16.39 -8.95
CA SER A 222 -2.08 16.83 -8.45
C SER A 222 -1.47 15.91 -7.39
N LEU A 223 -2.26 15.04 -6.77
CA LEU A 223 -1.77 14.03 -5.81
C LEU A 223 -1.28 12.75 -6.49
N ILE A 224 -1.56 12.63 -7.77
CA ILE A 224 -1.37 11.43 -8.58
C ILE A 224 -0.12 11.50 -9.47
N ILE A 225 0.42 12.69 -9.68
CA ILE A 225 1.61 12.95 -10.54
C ILE A 225 2.90 12.66 -9.78
#